data_4ec3595bbda5b6e0da7f1d98eb36a87e
#
_entry.id   4ec3595bbda5b6e0da7f1d98eb36a87e
#
_cell.length_a   1.000
_cell.length_b   1.000
_cell.length_c   1.000
_cell.angle_alpha   90.00
_cell.angle_beta   90.00
_cell.angle_gamma   90.00
#
_symmetry.space_group_name_H-M   'P 1'
#
loop_
_entity.id
_entity.type
_entity.pdbx_description
1 polymer ?
#
loop_
_entity_poly.entity_id
_entity_poly.type
_entity_poly.pdbx_seq_one_letter_code
_entity_poly.pdbx_strand_id
1 'polypeptide(L)'
;MGTTTFSGPIKAGVIKETTGTTLGSDVKNTGQVVMAQSQAITQADGTTKIVIPANSQIVAIELSVTAVWDGAATTAGVGWTGDATALTAATAVAGGTLGIISATAGADATRVGNWADVGTTDRRILVTNTNTGAGTGFITVRYVQNNNLS
;
A
#
# COMPACT_ATOMS: atom_id res chain seq x y z
N MET A 1 -19.28 -26.44 16.00
CA MET A 1 -18.72 -26.05 14.67
C MET A 1 -17.24 -25.88 14.84
N GLY A 2 -16.41 -26.70 14.18
CA GLY A 2 -14.94 -26.57 14.26
C GLY A 2 -14.46 -25.42 13.40
N THR A 3 -13.61 -24.55 13.94
CA THR A 3 -12.94 -23.52 13.17
C THR A 3 -11.65 -24.11 12.59
N THR A 4 -11.51 -24.09 11.27
CA THR A 4 -10.26 -24.49 10.62
C THR A 4 -9.35 -23.28 10.54
N THR A 5 -8.21 -23.32 11.20
CA THR A 5 -7.19 -22.27 11.13
C THR A 5 -6.09 -22.71 10.18
N PHE A 6 -5.82 -21.91 9.15
CA PHE A 6 -4.67 -22.13 8.24
C PHE A 6 -3.49 -21.31 8.77
N SER A 7 -2.40 -21.98 9.10
CA SER A 7 -1.16 -21.33 9.59
C SER A 7 -0.14 -21.02 8.50
N GLY A 8 -0.52 -21.18 7.25
CA GLY A 8 0.34 -20.93 6.08
C GLY A 8 -0.45 -20.29 4.93
N PRO A 9 0.24 -19.89 3.87
CA PRO A 9 -0.40 -19.32 2.70
C PRO A 9 -1.41 -20.32 2.11
N ILE A 10 -2.65 -19.88 1.94
CA ILE A 10 -3.66 -20.66 1.23
C ILE A 10 -3.31 -20.59 -0.24
N LYS A 11 -2.85 -21.70 -0.81
CA LYS A 11 -2.70 -21.83 -2.25
C LYS A 11 -4.11 -22.00 -2.84
N ALA A 12 -4.76 -20.89 -3.20
CA ALA A 12 -5.94 -20.95 -4.06
C ALA A 12 -5.46 -21.52 -5.41
N GLY A 13 -5.99 -22.67 -5.80
CA GLY A 13 -5.51 -23.38 -6.97
C GLY A 13 -5.52 -22.51 -8.23
N VAL A 14 -4.76 -22.92 -9.23
CA VAL A 14 -4.79 -22.32 -10.57
C VAL A 14 -6.25 -22.27 -11.01
N ILE A 15 -6.78 -21.07 -11.24
CA ILE A 15 -8.10 -20.93 -11.90
C ILE A 15 -7.90 -21.54 -13.27
N LYS A 16 -8.54 -22.68 -13.48
CA LYS A 16 -8.45 -23.43 -14.75
C LYS A 16 -8.82 -22.47 -15.88
N GLU A 17 -8.01 -22.48 -16.91
CA GLU A 17 -8.30 -21.74 -18.13
C GLU A 17 -9.73 -22.06 -18.57
N THR A 18 -10.58 -21.05 -18.69
CA THR A 18 -11.92 -21.23 -19.22
C THR A 18 -11.79 -21.53 -20.71
N THR A 19 -12.29 -22.68 -21.11
CA THR A 19 -12.42 -23.03 -22.52
C THR A 19 -13.25 -21.97 -23.23
N GLY A 20 -12.65 -21.29 -24.21
CA GLY A 20 -13.35 -20.30 -25.05
C GLY A 20 -12.67 -18.95 -25.19
N THR A 21 -11.71 -18.63 -24.35
CA THR A 21 -10.84 -17.45 -24.55
C THR A 21 -9.45 -17.97 -24.85
N THR A 22 -8.96 -17.73 -26.04
CA THR A 22 -7.54 -18.01 -26.36
C THR A 22 -6.70 -16.99 -25.61
N LEU A 23 -6.27 -17.33 -24.40
CA LEU A 23 -5.21 -16.60 -23.73
C LEU A 23 -3.92 -16.81 -24.51
N GLY A 24 -3.11 -15.78 -24.67
CA GLY A 24 -1.75 -15.94 -25.18
C GLY A 24 -1.02 -17.00 -24.35
N SER A 25 -0.09 -17.72 -24.96
CA SER A 25 0.66 -18.81 -24.31
C SER A 25 1.37 -18.38 -23.02
N ASP A 26 1.59 -17.08 -22.84
CA ASP A 26 2.33 -16.49 -21.73
C ASP A 26 1.41 -15.85 -20.64
N VAL A 27 0.10 -16.00 -20.77
CA VAL A 27 -0.88 -15.45 -19.82
C VAL A 27 -1.41 -16.57 -18.93
N LYS A 28 -1.27 -16.38 -17.61
CA LYS A 28 -1.81 -17.29 -16.61
C LYS A 28 -2.80 -16.54 -15.72
N ASN A 29 -3.94 -17.16 -15.45
CA ASN A 29 -4.86 -16.68 -14.42
C ASN A 29 -4.34 -17.15 -13.06
N THR A 30 -3.93 -16.22 -12.21
CA THR A 30 -3.56 -16.48 -10.83
C THR A 30 -4.57 -15.86 -9.89
N GLY A 31 -5.09 -16.66 -8.94
CA GLY A 31 -5.87 -16.13 -7.82
C GLY A 31 -4.94 -15.40 -6.86
N GLN A 32 -5.25 -14.13 -6.55
CA GLN A 32 -4.48 -13.33 -5.61
C GLN A 32 -5.38 -12.87 -4.46
N VAL A 33 -4.85 -12.86 -3.25
CA VAL A 33 -5.51 -12.29 -2.08
C VAL A 33 -4.92 -10.90 -1.84
N VAL A 34 -5.78 -9.88 -1.88
CA VAL A 34 -5.41 -8.52 -1.50
C VAL A 34 -5.51 -8.41 0.01
N MET A 35 -4.41 -8.10 0.65
CA MET A 35 -4.33 -7.81 2.07
C MET A 35 -4.34 -6.30 2.30
N ALA A 36 -4.80 -5.87 3.47
CA ALA A 36 -4.80 -4.48 3.87
C ALA A 36 -4.29 -4.34 5.30
N GLN A 37 -3.46 -3.32 5.52
CA GLN A 37 -3.08 -2.87 6.85
C GLN A 37 -3.48 -1.41 7.00
N SER A 38 -4.09 -1.05 8.13
CA SER A 38 -4.55 0.30 8.40
C SER A 38 -4.08 0.76 9.77
N GLN A 39 -3.72 2.03 9.89
CA GLN A 39 -3.31 2.64 11.15
C GLN A 39 -3.80 4.08 11.24
N ALA A 40 -4.26 4.47 12.43
CA ALA A 40 -4.52 5.87 12.76
C ALA A 40 -3.21 6.68 12.72
N ILE A 41 -3.27 7.85 12.11
CA ILE A 41 -2.17 8.82 12.04
C ILE A 41 -2.65 10.21 12.41
N THR A 42 -1.72 11.05 12.79
CA THR A 42 -1.92 12.49 13.01
C THR A 42 -1.14 13.27 11.98
N GLN A 43 -1.37 14.57 11.89
CA GLN A 43 -0.59 15.48 11.06
C GLN A 43 0.78 15.76 11.70
N ALA A 44 1.57 14.70 11.83
CA ALA A 44 2.96 14.72 12.29
C ALA A 44 3.71 13.60 11.59
N ASP A 45 4.99 13.79 11.36
CA ASP A 45 5.85 12.76 10.80
C ASP A 45 5.87 11.54 11.69
N GLY A 46 5.79 10.37 11.10
CA GLY A 46 5.81 9.15 11.88
C GLY A 46 6.01 7.87 11.10
N THR A 47 6.85 7.03 11.68
CA THR A 47 6.95 5.63 11.27
C THR A 47 5.74 4.88 11.80
N THR A 48 4.96 4.30 10.91
CA THR A 48 3.79 3.50 11.27
C THR A 48 4.19 2.12 11.78
N LYS A 49 3.22 1.34 12.24
CA LYS A 49 3.37 -0.10 12.54
C LYS A 49 3.08 -0.97 11.31
N ILE A 50 2.65 -0.37 10.20
CA ILE A 50 2.37 -1.07 8.95
C ILE A 50 3.69 -1.60 8.38
N VAL A 51 3.75 -2.89 8.13
CA VAL A 51 4.90 -3.55 7.51
C VAL A 51 4.43 -4.30 6.28
N ILE A 52 4.96 -3.94 5.14
CA ILE A 52 4.69 -4.63 3.88
C ILE A 52 5.77 -5.71 3.71
N PRO A 53 5.37 -6.99 3.60
CA PRO A 53 6.32 -8.09 3.45
C PRO A 53 7.15 -7.96 2.18
N ALA A 54 8.35 -8.51 2.23
CA ALA A 54 9.22 -8.66 1.06
C ALA A 54 8.49 -9.30 -0.13
N ASN A 55 8.90 -8.95 -1.33
CA ASN A 55 8.35 -9.43 -2.60
C ASN A 55 6.82 -9.21 -2.72
N SER A 56 6.29 -8.17 -2.09
CA SER A 56 4.89 -7.75 -2.22
C SER A 56 4.74 -6.69 -3.29
N GLN A 57 3.56 -6.67 -3.92
CA GLN A 57 3.11 -5.60 -4.80
C GLN A 57 2.12 -4.71 -4.05
N ILE A 58 2.33 -3.40 -4.08
CA ILE A 58 1.38 -2.43 -3.52
C ILE A 58 0.26 -2.19 -4.56
N VAL A 59 -0.99 -2.33 -4.12
CA VAL A 59 -2.18 -2.15 -4.96
C VAL A 59 -2.79 -0.77 -4.76
N ALA A 60 -2.83 -0.29 -3.50
CA ALA A 60 -3.36 1.03 -3.17
C ALA A 60 -2.75 1.54 -1.88
N ILE A 61 -2.61 2.87 -1.80
CA ILE A 61 -2.31 3.60 -0.57
C ILE A 61 -3.37 4.69 -0.45
N GLU A 62 -4.11 4.70 0.66
CA GLU A 62 -5.21 5.62 0.89
C GLU A 62 -5.04 6.32 2.23
N LEU A 63 -5.27 7.63 2.24
CA LEU A 63 -5.41 8.44 3.45
C LEU A 63 -6.89 8.77 3.65
N SER A 64 -7.48 8.28 4.73
CA SER A 64 -8.81 8.68 5.17
C SER A 64 -8.68 9.80 6.20
N VAL A 65 -9.00 11.03 5.80
CA VAL A 65 -8.93 12.23 6.66
C VAL A 65 -10.19 12.31 7.50
N THR A 66 -10.04 12.24 8.82
CA THR A 66 -11.14 12.31 9.80
C THR A 66 -11.24 13.66 10.50
N ALA A 67 -10.12 14.37 10.61
CA ALA A 67 -10.07 15.79 10.94
C ALA A 67 -9.15 16.47 9.94
N VAL A 68 -9.62 17.58 9.36
CA VAL A 68 -8.89 18.32 8.32
C VAL A 68 -7.52 18.74 8.84
N TRP A 69 -6.52 18.56 8.03
CA TRP A 69 -5.18 19.01 8.31
C TRP A 69 -5.08 20.52 8.17
N ASP A 70 -4.37 21.16 9.04
CA ASP A 70 -4.25 22.61 9.16
C ASP A 70 -2.83 23.13 8.87
N GLY A 71 -2.66 24.46 8.96
CA GLY A 71 -1.39 25.12 8.73
C GLY A 71 -1.14 25.53 7.30
N ALA A 72 0.08 25.98 7.01
CA ALA A 72 0.47 26.55 5.71
C ALA A 72 0.51 25.53 4.58
N ALA A 73 0.70 24.24 4.91
CA ALA A 73 0.68 23.14 3.96
C ALA A 73 0.01 21.91 4.59
N THR A 74 -0.94 21.33 3.87
CA THR A 74 -1.78 20.21 4.33
C THR A 74 -1.47 18.93 3.56
N THR A 75 -0.22 18.73 3.14
CA THR A 75 0.20 17.61 2.32
C THR A 75 1.17 16.68 3.03
N ALA A 76 1.22 15.46 2.57
CA ALA A 76 2.13 14.43 3.02
C ALA A 76 2.71 13.61 1.88
N GLY A 77 3.83 12.98 2.14
CA GLY A 77 4.38 11.88 1.37
C GLY A 77 4.26 10.55 2.10
N VAL A 78 4.30 9.48 1.37
CA VAL A 78 4.37 8.12 1.89
C VAL A 78 5.59 7.42 1.32
N GLY A 79 6.39 6.87 2.19
CA GLY A 79 7.56 6.07 1.87
C GLY A 79 7.74 4.95 2.87
N TRP A 80 8.97 4.58 3.11
CA TRP A 80 9.33 3.61 4.15
C TRP A 80 10.54 4.08 4.94
N THR A 81 10.85 3.42 6.03
CA THR A 81 12.03 3.72 6.85
C THR A 81 13.28 3.68 5.98
N GLY A 82 14.01 4.79 5.95
CA GLY A 82 15.20 4.98 5.13
C GLY A 82 14.99 5.76 3.84
N ASP A 83 13.75 5.84 3.32
CA ASP A 83 13.39 6.66 2.17
C ASP A 83 11.94 7.16 2.28
N ALA A 84 11.79 8.41 2.69
CA ALA A 84 10.48 9.05 2.92
C ALA A 84 9.66 9.28 1.63
N THR A 85 10.29 9.20 0.48
CA THR A 85 9.67 9.43 -0.84
C THR A 85 9.63 8.18 -1.72
N ALA A 86 9.90 7.03 -1.13
CA ALA A 86 10.00 5.77 -1.86
C ALA A 86 8.72 5.38 -2.61
N LEU A 87 7.55 5.76 -2.12
CA LEU A 87 6.26 5.36 -2.68
C LEU A 87 5.49 6.50 -3.34
N THR A 88 5.63 7.73 -2.83
CA THR A 88 4.95 8.91 -3.37
C THR A 88 5.88 10.11 -3.39
N ALA A 89 5.52 11.16 -4.12
CA ALA A 89 6.18 12.45 -3.93
C ALA A 89 5.90 12.97 -2.50
N ALA A 90 6.77 13.84 -1.99
CA ALA A 90 6.66 14.39 -0.64
C ALA A 90 5.34 15.13 -0.35
N THR A 91 4.66 15.60 -1.39
CA THR A 91 3.41 16.37 -1.30
C THR A 91 2.24 15.69 -2.04
N ALA A 92 2.33 14.38 -2.27
CA ALA A 92 1.38 13.67 -3.13
C ALA A 92 0.01 13.46 -2.50
N VAL A 93 -0.09 13.50 -1.16
CA VAL A 93 -1.34 13.25 -0.44
C VAL A 93 -1.80 14.55 0.22
N ALA A 94 -3.01 15.02 -0.12
CA ALA A 94 -3.57 16.28 0.40
C ALA A 94 -4.56 16.00 1.53
N GLY A 95 -4.19 16.31 2.78
CA GLY A 95 -5.05 16.16 3.95
C GLY A 95 -5.98 17.35 4.23
N GLY A 96 -6.01 18.36 3.36
CA GLY A 96 -6.79 19.61 3.54
C GLY A 96 -8.30 19.49 3.38
N THR A 97 -8.83 18.31 3.08
CA THR A 97 -10.27 18.02 3.01
C THR A 97 -10.59 16.70 3.67
N LEU A 98 -11.81 16.59 4.24
CA LEU A 98 -12.31 15.31 4.76
C LEU A 98 -12.54 14.32 3.63
N GLY A 99 -12.33 13.06 3.90
CA GLY A 99 -12.60 11.97 2.97
C GLY A 99 -11.41 11.07 2.68
N ILE A 100 -11.55 10.24 1.66
CA ILE A 100 -10.52 9.29 1.25
C ILE A 100 -9.74 9.88 0.07
N ILE A 101 -8.43 9.94 0.24
CA ILE A 101 -7.50 10.45 -0.76
C ILE A 101 -6.57 9.29 -1.15
N SER A 102 -6.55 8.94 -2.43
CA SER A 102 -5.66 7.93 -2.96
C SER A 102 -4.31 8.54 -3.32
N ALA A 103 -3.25 7.94 -2.84
CA ALA A 103 -1.89 8.27 -3.22
C ALA A 103 -1.48 7.55 -4.52
N THR A 104 -0.56 8.12 -5.25
CA THR A 104 -0.01 7.53 -6.47
C THR A 104 1.52 7.62 -6.48
N ALA A 105 2.16 6.69 -7.19
CA ALA A 105 3.60 6.75 -7.44
C ALA A 105 4.00 7.98 -8.29
N GLY A 106 3.05 8.53 -9.06
CA GLY A 106 3.34 9.54 -10.07
C GLY A 106 4.11 8.95 -11.26
N ALA A 107 4.83 9.80 -11.99
CA ALA A 107 5.61 9.41 -13.17
C ALA A 107 7.07 8.99 -12.87
N ASP A 108 7.44 8.92 -11.60
CA ASP A 108 8.79 8.52 -11.19
C ASP A 108 8.97 7.00 -11.32
N ALA A 109 9.95 6.59 -12.13
CA ALA A 109 10.17 5.18 -12.45
C ALA A 109 10.58 4.35 -11.22
N THR A 110 11.32 4.94 -10.28
CA THR A 110 11.73 4.26 -9.05
C THR A 110 10.52 3.99 -8.15
N ARG A 111 9.64 4.97 -7.97
CA ARG A 111 8.41 4.79 -7.20
C ARG A 111 7.49 3.77 -7.85
N VAL A 112 7.31 3.84 -9.16
CA VAL A 112 6.52 2.84 -9.91
C VAL A 112 7.11 1.45 -9.72
N GLY A 113 8.44 1.31 -9.79
CA GLY A 113 9.12 0.05 -9.50
C GLY A 113 8.87 -0.45 -8.06
N ASN A 114 8.93 0.44 -7.08
CA ASN A 114 8.67 0.12 -5.67
C ASN A 114 7.22 -0.30 -5.38
N TRP A 115 6.26 0.19 -6.16
CA TRP A 115 4.87 -0.29 -6.09
C TRP A 115 4.73 -1.68 -6.69
N ALA A 116 5.43 -1.95 -7.80
CA ALA A 116 5.39 -3.24 -8.45
C ALA A 116 6.07 -4.34 -7.64
N ASP A 117 7.15 -4.00 -6.93
CA ASP A 117 7.88 -4.90 -6.04
C ASP A 117 8.58 -4.12 -4.93
N VAL A 118 8.21 -4.38 -3.69
CA VAL A 118 8.83 -3.72 -2.51
C VAL A 118 10.26 -4.20 -2.25
N GLY A 119 10.75 -5.19 -3.01
CA GLY A 119 12.08 -5.76 -2.89
C GLY A 119 12.16 -6.91 -1.88
N THR A 120 13.37 -7.34 -1.60
CA THR A 120 13.66 -8.58 -0.85
C THR A 120 13.64 -8.44 0.68
N THR A 121 13.24 -7.27 1.19
CA THR A 121 13.17 -7.02 2.64
C THR A 121 11.83 -6.40 3.00
N ASP A 122 11.33 -6.72 4.20
CA ASP A 122 10.13 -6.10 4.74
C ASP A 122 10.27 -4.59 4.85
N ARG A 123 9.24 -3.84 4.45
CA ARG A 123 9.24 -2.38 4.43
C ARG A 123 8.25 -1.81 5.43
N ARG A 124 8.74 -1.07 6.39
CA ARG A 124 7.89 -0.35 7.35
C ARG A 124 7.49 1.00 6.77
N ILE A 125 6.18 1.26 6.68
CA ILE A 125 5.64 2.48 6.11
C ILE A 125 5.95 3.70 6.99
N LEU A 126 6.39 4.78 6.35
CA LEU A 126 6.64 6.09 6.91
C LEU A 126 5.71 7.10 6.25
N VAL A 127 5.08 7.96 7.05
CA VAL A 127 4.33 9.12 6.57
C VAL A 127 5.09 10.37 6.96
N THR A 128 5.38 11.23 5.99
CA THR A 128 6.11 12.48 6.18
C THR A 128 5.20 13.64 5.83
N ASN A 129 4.92 14.50 6.79
CA ASN A 129 4.02 15.65 6.63
C ASN A 129 4.81 16.90 6.27
N THR A 130 4.20 17.80 5.47
CA THR A 130 4.84 19.08 5.11
C THR A 130 4.92 20.02 6.31
N ASN A 131 3.94 19.94 7.23
CA ASN A 131 3.98 20.64 8.52
C ASN A 131 3.20 19.85 9.58
N THR A 132 3.56 20.07 10.83
CA THR A 132 2.82 19.51 11.98
C THR A 132 1.57 20.35 12.25
N GLY A 133 0.46 19.69 12.56
CA GLY A 133 -0.81 20.31 12.86
C GLY A 133 -1.75 19.38 13.63
N ALA A 134 -3.02 19.76 13.73
CA ALA A 134 -4.04 19.04 14.52
C ALA A 134 -4.83 17.99 13.71
N GLY A 135 -4.55 17.84 12.42
CA GLY A 135 -5.24 16.88 11.56
C GLY A 135 -5.06 15.43 11.98
N THR A 136 -6.08 14.62 11.72
CA THR A 136 -6.08 13.18 12.00
C THR A 136 -6.65 12.38 10.84
N GLY A 137 -6.31 11.10 10.79
CA GLY A 137 -6.81 10.20 9.76
C GLY A 137 -6.33 8.77 9.94
N PHE A 138 -6.54 7.98 8.90
CA PHE A 138 -6.04 6.62 8.82
C PHE A 138 -5.28 6.45 7.52
N ILE A 139 -4.06 5.93 7.59
CA ILE A 139 -3.34 5.43 6.42
C ILE A 139 -3.67 3.95 6.23
N THR A 140 -4.08 3.58 5.03
CA THR A 140 -4.35 2.19 4.65
C THR A 140 -3.49 1.84 3.45
N VAL A 141 -2.75 0.75 3.56
CA VAL A 141 -1.98 0.18 2.45
C VAL A 141 -2.56 -1.18 2.10
N ARG A 142 -2.95 -1.33 0.83
CA ARG A 142 -3.39 -2.59 0.25
C ARG A 142 -2.28 -3.17 -0.60
N TYR A 143 -2.03 -4.45 -0.44
CA TYR A 143 -0.95 -5.13 -1.15
C TYR A 143 -1.29 -6.59 -1.44
N VAL A 144 -0.63 -7.12 -2.42
CA VAL A 144 -0.61 -8.56 -2.72
C VAL A 144 0.78 -9.06 -2.35
N GLN A 145 0.83 -10.02 -1.46
CA GLN A 145 2.07 -10.71 -1.18
C GLN A 145 2.35 -11.70 -2.31
N ASN A 146 3.47 -11.53 -2.96
CA ASN A 146 3.92 -12.51 -3.93
C ASN A 146 4.40 -13.74 -3.14
N ASN A 147 3.48 -14.65 -2.89
CA ASN A 147 3.86 -15.96 -2.42
C ASN A 147 4.73 -16.58 -3.50
N ASN A 148 5.96 -16.96 -3.16
CA ASN A 148 6.81 -17.79 -3.98
C ASN A 148 6.02 -19.02 -4.43
N LEU A 149 5.22 -18.84 -5.47
CA LEU A 149 4.55 -19.90 -6.21
C LEU A 149 5.50 -20.40 -7.31
N SER A 150 6.79 -20.38 -7.02
CA SER A 150 7.80 -21.08 -7.81
C SER A 150 7.86 -22.53 -7.40
#